data_f3ff91f1d89f95281257cf6d32837a97
#
_entry.id   f3ff91f1d89f95281257cf6d32837a97
#
_cell.length_a   1.000
_cell.length_b   1.000
_cell.length_c   1.000
_cell.angle_alpha   90.00
_cell.angle_beta   90.00
_cell.angle_gamma   90.00
#
_symmetry.space_group_name_H-M   'P 1'
#
loop_
_entity.id
_entity.type
_entity.pdbx_description
1 polymer ?
#
loop_
_entity_poly.entity_id
_entity_poly.type
_entity_poly.pdbx_seq_one_letter_code
_entity_poly.pdbx_strand_id
1 'polypeptide(L)'
;NEEIMEWMVRSGLKAVKVGIESGNDAMLKKILKPTSKRKLLMSSELFKKYPQVFYSGNFILGFPDETFQEMMDSYNFARKLDWDWASFYICQPLVGTAKYSIFKDLGEGSDSNKALNPGRLAQRGEMGVKFKNKTDEILHGRDIFTLPPDTIPSRDQLNEIWFTFNLLANFLDNRNYRSGGNIEKLIKWYESIFAGYPHDASMAAALAKGYRLTHQTETAKTYQQTFDKILSSSGYWQKRVKQFPEILEMAGL
;
A
#
# COMPACT_ATOMS: atom_id res chain seq x y z
N ASN A 1 -14.03 -18.07 -12.94
CA ASN A 1 -15.21 -18.70 -12.36
C ASN A 1 -14.82 -19.59 -11.19
N GLU A 2 -15.78 -20.17 -10.47
CA GLU A 2 -15.54 -20.97 -9.27
C GLU A 2 -14.77 -22.26 -9.58
N GLU A 3 -15.12 -22.93 -10.66
CA GLU A 3 -14.45 -24.17 -11.10
C GLU A 3 -12.93 -23.95 -11.33
N ILE A 4 -12.55 -22.88 -12.02
CA ILE A 4 -11.14 -22.54 -12.23
C ILE A 4 -10.45 -22.29 -10.87
N MET A 5 -11.12 -21.55 -9.98
CA MET A 5 -10.57 -21.24 -8.67
C MET A 5 -10.36 -22.51 -7.83
N GLU A 6 -11.31 -23.44 -7.88
CA GLU A 6 -11.19 -24.75 -7.22
C GLU A 6 -9.98 -25.53 -7.74
N TRP A 7 -9.81 -25.64 -9.06
CA TRP A 7 -8.66 -26.31 -9.66
C TRP A 7 -7.34 -25.66 -9.25
N MET A 8 -7.27 -24.32 -9.25
CA MET A 8 -6.07 -23.59 -8.83
C MET A 8 -5.73 -23.88 -7.36
N VAL A 9 -6.73 -23.88 -6.48
CA VAL A 9 -6.54 -24.19 -5.05
C VAL A 9 -6.10 -25.62 -4.85
N ARG A 10 -6.71 -26.60 -5.53
CA ARG A 10 -6.31 -28.02 -5.49
C ARG A 10 -4.89 -28.22 -6.02
N SER A 11 -4.45 -27.40 -6.97
CA SER A 11 -3.08 -27.41 -7.49
C SER A 11 -2.08 -26.67 -6.59
N GLY A 12 -2.50 -26.18 -5.41
CA GLY A 12 -1.60 -25.59 -4.43
C GLY A 12 -1.49 -24.08 -4.47
N LEU A 13 -2.47 -23.36 -5.04
CA LEU A 13 -2.50 -21.89 -5.04
C LEU A 13 -2.41 -21.34 -3.61
N LYS A 14 -1.45 -20.46 -3.36
CA LYS A 14 -1.21 -19.80 -2.06
C LYS A 14 -1.56 -18.33 -2.06
N ALA A 15 -1.37 -17.64 -3.19
CA ALA A 15 -1.63 -16.20 -3.29
C ALA A 15 -2.10 -15.81 -4.68
N VAL A 16 -2.97 -14.80 -4.74
CA VAL A 16 -3.44 -14.15 -5.98
C VAL A 16 -3.18 -12.66 -5.88
N LYS A 17 -2.56 -12.10 -6.92
CA LYS A 17 -2.45 -10.64 -7.11
C LYS A 17 -3.31 -10.22 -8.29
N VAL A 18 -4.16 -9.23 -8.08
CA VAL A 18 -5.08 -8.70 -9.10
C VAL A 18 -4.71 -7.25 -9.41
N GLY A 19 -4.43 -6.94 -10.67
CA GLY A 19 -4.29 -5.56 -11.13
C GLY A 19 -5.66 -4.90 -11.23
N ILE A 20 -6.01 -4.11 -10.23
CA ILE A 20 -7.27 -3.35 -10.15
C ILE A 20 -7.10 -2.01 -10.85
N GLU A 21 -5.98 -1.36 -10.63
CA GLU A 21 -5.50 -0.07 -11.10
C GLU A 21 -6.25 1.12 -10.46
N SER A 22 -7.58 1.18 -10.53
CA SER A 22 -8.38 2.25 -9.93
C SER A 22 -9.70 1.74 -9.35
N GLY A 23 -10.16 2.37 -8.28
CA GLY A 23 -11.49 2.19 -7.71
C GLY A 23 -12.55 3.12 -8.31
N ASN A 24 -12.22 3.84 -9.38
CA ASN A 24 -13.13 4.74 -10.10
C ASN A 24 -13.38 4.21 -11.51
N ASP A 25 -14.66 3.95 -11.86
CA ASP A 25 -15.02 3.35 -13.16
C ASP A 25 -14.73 4.30 -14.35
N ALA A 26 -14.77 5.62 -14.17
CA ALA A 26 -14.41 6.57 -15.22
C ALA A 26 -12.89 6.53 -15.47
N MET A 27 -12.07 6.45 -14.40
CA MET A 27 -10.64 6.28 -14.51
C MET A 27 -10.30 4.94 -15.18
N LEU A 28 -10.95 3.83 -14.82
CA LEU A 28 -10.74 2.53 -15.49
C LEU A 28 -10.99 2.61 -17.00
N LYS A 29 -12.03 3.33 -17.44
CA LYS A 29 -12.28 3.58 -18.86
C LYS A 29 -11.17 4.45 -19.50
N LYS A 30 -10.74 5.52 -18.82
CA LYS A 30 -9.68 6.44 -19.29
C LYS A 30 -8.36 5.70 -19.52
N ILE A 31 -8.03 4.72 -18.67
CA ILE A 31 -6.81 3.92 -18.79
C ILE A 31 -7.00 2.65 -19.64
N LEU A 32 -8.16 2.46 -20.24
CA LEU A 32 -8.52 1.31 -21.08
C LEU A 32 -8.41 -0.04 -20.36
N LYS A 33 -8.70 -0.07 -19.04
CA LYS A 33 -8.73 -1.32 -18.27
C LYS A 33 -10.06 -2.06 -18.50
N PRO A 34 -10.06 -3.29 -19.05
CA PRO A 34 -11.30 -4.01 -19.41
C PRO A 34 -11.96 -4.68 -18.20
N THR A 35 -12.17 -3.91 -17.11
CA THR A 35 -12.84 -4.37 -15.89
C THR A 35 -13.80 -3.31 -15.35
N SER A 36 -14.48 -3.61 -14.26
CA SER A 36 -15.34 -2.67 -13.54
C SER A 36 -15.37 -3.03 -12.06
N LYS A 37 -15.71 -2.06 -11.21
CA LYS A 37 -15.89 -2.27 -9.76
C LYS A 37 -16.86 -3.44 -9.48
N ARG A 38 -17.93 -3.57 -10.25
CA ARG A 38 -18.90 -4.68 -10.11
C ARG A 38 -18.23 -6.05 -10.30
N LYS A 39 -17.42 -6.23 -11.35
CA LYS A 39 -16.72 -7.50 -11.60
C LYS A 39 -15.73 -7.83 -10.48
N LEU A 40 -15.04 -6.82 -9.97
CA LEU A 40 -14.08 -6.98 -8.87
C LEU A 40 -14.78 -7.37 -7.54
N LEU A 41 -15.94 -6.78 -7.24
CA LEU A 41 -16.75 -7.17 -6.08
C LEU A 41 -17.26 -8.62 -6.20
N MET A 42 -17.68 -9.04 -7.39
CA MET A 42 -18.05 -10.46 -7.62
C MET A 42 -16.86 -11.40 -7.38
N SER A 43 -15.64 -10.98 -7.73
CA SER A 43 -14.44 -11.76 -7.41
C SER A 43 -14.19 -11.84 -5.90
N SER A 44 -14.48 -10.78 -5.13
CA SER A 44 -14.37 -10.78 -3.68
C SER A 44 -15.28 -11.82 -3.03
N GLU A 45 -16.52 -11.95 -3.51
CA GLU A 45 -17.44 -12.97 -3.00
C GLU A 45 -16.94 -14.40 -3.29
N LEU A 46 -16.33 -14.60 -4.48
CA LEU A 46 -15.68 -15.88 -4.79
C LEU A 46 -14.49 -16.16 -3.86
N PHE A 47 -13.65 -15.15 -3.62
CA PHE A 47 -12.45 -15.29 -2.79
C PHE A 47 -12.74 -15.65 -1.33
N LYS A 48 -13.87 -15.20 -0.78
CA LYS A 48 -14.32 -15.56 0.57
C LYS A 48 -14.53 -17.06 0.76
N LYS A 49 -14.79 -17.81 -0.32
CA LYS A 49 -14.93 -19.27 -0.27
C LYS A 49 -13.60 -20.01 -0.08
N TYR A 50 -12.47 -19.32 -0.31
CA TYR A 50 -11.12 -19.90 -0.23
C TYR A 50 -10.22 -19.08 0.71
N PRO A 51 -10.53 -19.04 2.01
CA PRO A 51 -9.85 -18.16 2.98
C PRO A 51 -8.38 -18.51 3.22
N GLN A 52 -7.93 -19.71 2.79
CA GLN A 52 -6.53 -20.14 2.87
C GLN A 52 -5.63 -19.45 1.84
N VAL A 53 -6.19 -18.86 0.79
CA VAL A 53 -5.44 -18.14 -0.24
C VAL A 53 -5.25 -16.68 0.18
N PHE A 54 -4.08 -16.12 -0.06
CA PHE A 54 -3.80 -14.70 0.18
C PHE A 54 -4.20 -13.86 -1.03
N TYR A 55 -5.05 -12.86 -0.84
CA TYR A 55 -5.55 -12.00 -1.91
C TYR A 55 -4.98 -10.59 -1.81
N SER A 56 -4.41 -10.11 -2.91
CA SER A 56 -3.82 -8.78 -3.00
C SER A 56 -4.36 -8.02 -4.21
N GLY A 57 -4.77 -6.77 -4.00
CA GLY A 57 -5.15 -5.83 -5.05
C GLY A 57 -4.07 -4.79 -5.30
N ASN A 58 -3.74 -4.54 -6.57
CA ASN A 58 -2.80 -3.50 -6.96
C ASN A 58 -3.57 -2.31 -7.52
N PHE A 59 -3.31 -1.11 -6.96
CA PHE A 59 -3.87 0.16 -7.36
C PHE A 59 -2.75 1.10 -7.80
N ILE A 60 -3.05 1.98 -8.74
CA ILE A 60 -2.13 3.01 -9.22
C ILE A 60 -2.76 4.36 -8.92
N LEU A 61 -1.99 5.28 -8.34
CA LEU A 61 -2.35 6.65 -8.01
C LEU A 61 -1.52 7.62 -8.87
N GLY A 62 -2.07 8.79 -9.17
CA GLY A 62 -1.37 9.84 -9.89
C GLY A 62 -1.33 9.58 -11.41
N PHE A 63 -2.41 9.04 -11.96
CA PHE A 63 -2.61 9.12 -13.40
C PHE A 63 -2.70 10.59 -13.84
N PRO A 64 -2.36 10.94 -15.10
CA PRO A 64 -2.55 12.29 -15.60
C PRO A 64 -3.97 12.80 -15.32
N ASP A 65 -4.06 14.00 -14.74
CA ASP A 65 -5.31 14.68 -14.34
C ASP A 65 -6.17 13.91 -13.33
N GLU A 66 -5.62 12.93 -12.61
CA GLU A 66 -6.33 12.24 -11.55
C GLU A 66 -6.49 13.15 -10.33
N THR A 67 -7.72 13.37 -9.92
CA THR A 67 -8.08 14.20 -8.77
C THR A 67 -7.91 13.43 -7.46
N PHE A 68 -7.81 14.16 -6.36
CA PHE A 68 -7.76 13.55 -5.02
C PHE A 68 -9.01 12.71 -4.74
N GLN A 69 -10.20 13.14 -5.21
CA GLN A 69 -11.43 12.35 -5.07
C GLN A 69 -11.34 10.99 -5.77
N GLU A 70 -10.78 10.93 -6.98
CA GLU A 70 -10.60 9.68 -7.72
C GLU A 70 -9.61 8.75 -7.03
N MET A 71 -8.56 9.31 -6.39
CA MET A 71 -7.64 8.53 -5.53
C MET A 71 -8.36 8.03 -4.27
N MET A 72 -9.20 8.86 -3.64
CA MET A 72 -10.04 8.45 -2.50
C MET A 72 -11.03 7.35 -2.88
N ASP A 73 -11.59 7.38 -4.09
CA ASP A 73 -12.44 6.30 -4.60
C ASP A 73 -11.65 4.98 -4.66
N SER A 74 -10.38 5.02 -5.06
CA SER A 74 -9.50 3.85 -5.09
C SER A 74 -9.19 3.34 -3.68
N TYR A 75 -8.90 4.23 -2.72
CA TYR A 75 -8.69 3.88 -1.31
C TYR A 75 -9.94 3.25 -0.69
N ASN A 76 -11.09 3.89 -0.86
CA ASN A 76 -12.36 3.40 -0.33
C ASN A 76 -12.76 2.07 -0.97
N PHE A 77 -12.47 1.90 -2.26
CA PHE A 77 -12.75 0.64 -2.95
C PHE A 77 -11.86 -0.49 -2.46
N ALA A 78 -10.58 -0.24 -2.18
CA ALA A 78 -9.68 -1.22 -1.57
C ALA A 78 -10.22 -1.71 -0.22
N ARG A 79 -10.71 -0.80 0.63
CA ARG A 79 -11.36 -1.16 1.91
C ARG A 79 -12.66 -1.96 1.71
N LYS A 80 -13.43 -1.64 0.67
CA LYS A 80 -14.67 -2.37 0.34
C LYS A 80 -14.42 -3.77 -0.19
N LEU A 81 -13.34 -3.99 -0.96
CA LEU A 81 -12.93 -5.33 -1.41
C LEU A 81 -12.57 -6.24 -0.25
N ASP A 82 -12.05 -5.65 0.84
CA ASP A 82 -11.71 -6.35 2.08
C ASP A 82 -10.76 -7.55 1.85
N TRP A 83 -9.76 -7.36 0.97
CA TRP A 83 -8.74 -8.36 0.70
C TRP A 83 -7.59 -8.28 1.72
N ASP A 84 -6.70 -9.26 1.70
CA ASP A 84 -5.61 -9.35 2.68
C ASP A 84 -4.60 -8.21 2.54
N TRP A 85 -4.45 -7.66 1.30
CA TRP A 85 -3.49 -6.61 1.00
C TRP A 85 -3.98 -5.70 -0.13
N ALA A 86 -3.70 -4.41 0.00
CA ALA A 86 -3.94 -3.41 -1.04
C ALA A 86 -2.65 -2.62 -1.32
N SER A 87 -1.98 -2.93 -2.42
CA SER A 87 -0.78 -2.19 -2.83
C SER A 87 -1.17 -0.96 -3.64
N PHE A 88 -0.88 0.22 -3.12
CA PHE A 88 -0.98 1.47 -3.87
C PHE A 88 0.39 1.82 -4.47
N TYR A 89 0.41 2.10 -5.76
CA TYR A 89 1.58 2.45 -6.55
C TYR A 89 1.42 3.87 -7.07
N ILE A 90 2.51 4.60 -7.25
CA ILE A 90 2.45 5.87 -7.98
C ILE A 90 2.69 5.59 -9.46
N CYS A 91 1.83 6.16 -10.31
CA CYS A 91 1.96 6.07 -11.76
C CYS A 91 3.35 6.53 -12.21
N GLN A 92 4.00 5.69 -13.00
CA GLN A 92 5.34 5.96 -13.54
C GLN A 92 5.24 6.06 -15.05
N PRO A 93 5.85 7.08 -15.67
CA PRO A 93 5.98 7.14 -17.12
C PRO A 93 6.99 6.08 -17.59
N LEU A 94 6.52 5.10 -18.32
CA LEU A 94 7.39 4.10 -18.91
C LEU A 94 7.69 4.46 -20.36
N VAL A 95 8.98 4.47 -20.73
CA VAL A 95 9.44 4.74 -22.09
C VAL A 95 8.72 3.80 -23.06
N GLY A 96 8.23 4.34 -24.17
CA GLY A 96 7.50 3.58 -25.21
C GLY A 96 6.01 3.39 -24.94
N THR A 97 5.48 3.90 -23.82
CA THR A 97 4.02 3.93 -23.60
C THR A 97 3.40 5.22 -24.13
N ALA A 98 2.12 5.17 -24.53
CA ALA A 98 1.39 6.36 -25.01
C ALA A 98 1.33 7.50 -23.97
N LYS A 99 1.47 7.18 -22.68
CA LYS A 99 1.48 8.18 -21.59
C LYS A 99 2.85 8.78 -21.32
N TYR A 100 3.92 8.21 -21.85
CA TYR A 100 5.28 8.70 -21.61
C TYR A 100 5.49 10.15 -22.08
N SER A 101 4.94 10.51 -23.23
CA SER A 101 5.01 11.87 -23.76
C SER A 101 4.34 12.88 -22.83
N ILE A 102 3.16 12.55 -22.29
CA ILE A 102 2.40 13.42 -21.37
C ILE A 102 3.22 13.74 -20.11
N PHE A 103 3.85 12.73 -19.50
CA PHE A 103 4.71 12.94 -18.33
C PHE A 103 5.99 13.72 -18.65
N LYS A 104 6.57 13.50 -19.83
CA LYS A 104 7.75 14.23 -20.30
C LYS A 104 7.44 15.73 -20.45
N ASP A 105 6.28 16.07 -21.00
CA ASP A 105 5.84 17.44 -21.20
C ASP A 105 5.55 18.17 -19.89
N LEU A 106 5.22 17.42 -18.82
CA LEU A 106 5.06 17.96 -17.46
C LEU A 106 6.39 18.13 -16.71
N GLY A 107 7.54 17.92 -17.35
CA GLY A 107 8.86 18.04 -16.74
C GLY A 107 9.23 16.90 -15.78
N GLU A 108 8.41 15.87 -15.68
CA GLU A 108 8.66 14.69 -14.85
C GLU A 108 9.49 13.64 -15.62
N GLY A 109 10.58 14.06 -16.25
CA GLY A 109 11.44 13.17 -17.02
C GLY A 109 12.71 12.81 -16.29
N SER A 110 13.02 11.54 -16.25
CA SER A 110 14.27 10.93 -16.64
C SER A 110 14.95 9.94 -15.71
N ASP A 111 14.73 9.81 -14.44
CA ASP A 111 15.38 8.72 -13.69
C ASP A 111 14.49 7.47 -13.54
N SER A 112 13.85 7.08 -14.63
CA SER A 112 12.87 5.98 -14.71
C SER A 112 13.46 4.58 -14.49
N ASN A 113 14.77 4.43 -14.39
CA ASN A 113 15.41 3.13 -14.14
C ASN A 113 15.37 2.68 -12.67
N LYS A 114 14.90 3.52 -11.77
CA LYS A 114 14.64 3.15 -10.38
C LYS A 114 13.15 2.93 -10.19
N ALA A 115 12.62 1.85 -10.76
CA ALA A 115 11.27 1.39 -10.50
C ALA A 115 11.08 1.28 -8.99
N LEU A 116 10.37 2.26 -8.42
CA LEU A 116 10.06 2.28 -7.00
C LEU A 116 9.09 1.14 -6.71
N ASN A 117 9.59 0.06 -6.17
CA ASN A 117 8.77 -1.04 -5.73
C ASN A 117 7.96 -0.60 -4.51
N PRO A 118 6.63 -0.60 -4.59
CA PRO A 118 5.74 -0.03 -3.56
C PRO A 118 5.54 -0.89 -2.32
N GLY A 119 6.03 -2.11 -2.30
CA GLY A 119 6.19 -2.85 -1.05
C GLY A 119 7.23 -2.25 -0.11
N ARG A 120 7.77 -1.07 -0.45
CA ARG A 120 8.94 -0.47 0.17
C ARG A 120 8.62 0.90 0.74
N LEU A 121 7.83 0.97 1.81
CA LEU A 121 7.63 2.22 2.55
C LEU A 121 8.97 2.82 3.01
N ALA A 122 9.93 1.98 3.40
CA ALA A 122 11.27 2.37 3.81
C ALA A 122 12.12 3.01 2.69
N GLN A 123 12.05 2.50 1.47
CA GLN A 123 12.98 2.95 0.41
C GLN A 123 12.84 4.41 -0.01
N ARG A 124 11.67 5.02 0.11
CA ARG A 124 11.49 6.43 -0.23
C ARG A 124 12.12 7.38 0.78
N GLY A 125 12.18 6.98 2.06
CA GLY A 125 12.83 7.77 3.11
C GLY A 125 14.35 7.69 3.08
N GLU A 126 14.89 6.52 2.79
CA GLU A 126 16.34 6.26 2.83
C GLU A 126 17.07 6.69 1.55
N MET A 127 16.42 6.64 0.39
CA MET A 127 17.07 7.03 -0.87
C MET A 127 17.22 8.54 -1.05
N GLY A 128 16.88 9.34 -0.03
CA GLY A 128 17.19 10.77 0.00
C GLY A 128 16.74 11.49 -1.27
N VAL A 129 15.51 11.25 -1.73
CA VAL A 129 14.91 12.07 -2.77
C VAL A 129 14.80 13.46 -2.21
N LYS A 130 15.83 14.28 -2.46
CA LYS A 130 15.87 15.67 -2.07
C LYS A 130 14.86 16.42 -2.92
N PHE A 131 13.65 16.57 -2.38
CA PHE A 131 12.66 17.45 -2.98
C PHE A 131 13.12 18.90 -2.83
N LYS A 132 13.35 19.55 -3.96
CA LYS A 132 13.93 20.91 -4.02
C LYS A 132 12.88 22.04 -3.99
N ASN A 133 11.59 21.76 -3.92
CA ASN A 133 10.57 22.80 -3.99
C ASN A 133 10.00 23.14 -2.61
N LYS A 134 10.26 24.38 -2.21
CA LYS A 134 10.04 24.96 -0.88
C LYS A 134 8.67 25.65 -0.69
N THR A 135 7.74 25.55 -1.62
CA THR A 135 6.60 26.50 -1.65
C THR A 135 5.23 25.91 -1.36
N ASP A 136 5.06 24.59 -1.37
CA ASP A 136 3.78 24.02 -1.00
C ASP A 136 3.82 23.58 0.46
N GLU A 137 2.81 23.95 1.24
CA GLU A 137 2.58 23.37 2.55
C GLU A 137 2.49 21.85 2.37
N ILE A 138 3.58 21.16 2.73
CA ILE A 138 3.64 19.71 2.62
C ILE A 138 2.69 19.16 3.67
N LEU A 139 1.51 18.73 3.24
CA LEU A 139 0.57 18.02 4.08
C LEU A 139 1.22 16.72 4.54
N HIS A 140 1.18 16.46 5.84
CA HIS A 140 1.83 15.30 6.43
C HIS A 140 0.81 14.39 7.12
N GLY A 141 1.02 13.11 6.96
CA GLY A 141 0.21 12.14 7.67
C GLY A 141 -1.25 12.21 7.24
N ARG A 142 -2.16 12.31 8.23
CA ARG A 142 -3.60 12.35 7.98
C ARG A 142 -4.11 13.68 7.43
N ASP A 143 -3.29 14.74 7.41
CA ASP A 143 -3.67 16.04 6.84
C ASP A 143 -3.94 15.95 5.33
N ILE A 144 -3.43 14.91 4.65
CA ILE A 144 -3.80 14.65 3.25
C ILE A 144 -5.31 14.58 3.03
N PHE A 145 -6.08 14.16 4.03
CA PHE A 145 -7.54 14.05 3.93
C PHE A 145 -8.27 15.40 3.96
N THR A 146 -7.54 16.50 4.17
CA THR A 146 -8.08 17.88 4.06
C THR A 146 -7.96 18.45 2.66
N LEU A 147 -7.30 17.75 1.73
CA LEU A 147 -7.21 18.19 0.33
C LEU A 147 -8.61 18.34 -0.28
N PRO A 148 -8.87 19.44 -1.01
CA PRO A 148 -10.10 19.57 -1.76
C PRO A 148 -10.27 18.42 -2.77
N PRO A 149 -11.51 17.90 -2.97
CA PRO A 149 -11.77 16.75 -3.83
C PRO A 149 -11.28 16.88 -5.27
N ASP A 150 -11.32 18.07 -5.82
CA ASP A 150 -10.94 18.41 -7.21
C ASP A 150 -9.45 18.73 -7.37
N THR A 151 -8.67 18.69 -6.28
CA THR A 151 -7.22 18.90 -6.33
C THR A 151 -6.55 17.83 -7.16
N ILE A 152 -5.70 18.22 -8.11
CA ILE A 152 -4.71 17.33 -8.74
C ILE A 152 -3.45 17.43 -7.87
N PRO A 153 -3.11 16.37 -7.09
CA PRO A 153 -2.02 16.46 -6.13
C PRO A 153 -0.66 16.69 -6.79
N SER A 154 0.15 17.53 -6.16
CA SER A 154 1.57 17.68 -6.53
C SER A 154 2.33 16.36 -6.27
N ARG A 155 3.54 16.25 -6.81
CA ARG A 155 4.36 15.04 -6.61
C ARG A 155 4.63 14.75 -5.13
N ASP A 156 4.83 15.80 -4.33
CA ASP A 156 5.08 15.64 -2.89
C ASP A 156 3.81 15.23 -2.15
N GLN A 157 2.67 15.85 -2.45
CA GLN A 157 1.37 15.42 -1.93
C GLN A 157 1.04 13.98 -2.32
N LEU A 158 1.33 13.59 -3.57
CA LEU A 158 1.12 12.23 -4.05
C LEU A 158 1.99 11.20 -3.28
N ASN A 159 3.22 11.57 -2.91
CA ASN A 159 4.07 10.72 -2.08
C ASN A 159 3.49 10.52 -0.67
N GLU A 160 2.92 11.57 -0.07
CA GLU A 160 2.27 11.47 1.24
C GLU A 160 0.95 10.68 1.17
N ILE A 161 0.14 10.87 0.13
CA ILE A 161 -1.06 10.09 -0.14
C ILE A 161 -0.69 8.60 -0.28
N TRP A 162 0.31 8.30 -1.09
CA TRP A 162 0.81 6.94 -1.30
C TRP A 162 1.26 6.28 0.01
N PHE A 163 2.04 6.98 0.83
CA PHE A 163 2.49 6.47 2.12
C PHE A 163 1.31 6.20 3.04
N THR A 164 0.42 7.19 3.18
CA THR A 164 -0.72 7.12 4.09
C THR A 164 -1.69 6.00 3.70
N PHE A 165 -2.05 5.88 2.41
CA PHE A 165 -2.96 4.83 1.96
C PHE A 165 -2.39 3.43 2.20
N ASN A 166 -1.10 3.22 1.89
CA ASN A 166 -0.45 1.93 2.15
C ASN A 166 -0.37 1.63 3.65
N LEU A 167 -0.02 2.61 4.49
CA LEU A 167 0.06 2.41 5.93
C LEU A 167 -1.32 2.06 6.52
N LEU A 168 -2.34 2.87 6.21
CA LEU A 168 -3.67 2.66 6.76
C LEU A 168 -4.27 1.33 6.30
N ALA A 169 -4.29 1.06 5.00
CA ALA A 169 -4.96 -0.12 4.45
C ALA A 169 -4.29 -1.44 4.85
N ASN A 170 -2.95 -1.45 4.93
CA ASN A 170 -2.20 -2.69 5.09
C ASN A 170 -1.73 -2.97 6.52
N PHE A 171 -1.55 -1.93 7.35
CA PHE A 171 -0.97 -2.09 8.67
C PHE A 171 -1.94 -1.71 9.80
N LEU A 172 -2.67 -0.60 9.66
CA LEU A 172 -3.54 -0.12 10.73
C LEU A 172 -4.95 -0.71 10.63
N ASP A 173 -5.55 -0.69 9.43
CA ASP A 173 -6.93 -1.12 9.18
C ASP A 173 -7.04 -2.50 8.52
N ASN A 174 -5.97 -3.31 8.51
CA ASN A 174 -5.98 -4.60 7.81
C ASN A 174 -7.06 -5.54 8.36
N ARG A 175 -7.81 -6.16 7.44
CA ARG A 175 -8.90 -7.08 7.77
C ARG A 175 -8.50 -8.23 8.68
N ASN A 176 -7.26 -8.69 8.56
CA ASN A 176 -6.78 -9.86 9.31
C ASN A 176 -6.58 -9.59 10.80
N TYR A 177 -6.64 -8.33 11.24
CA TYR A 177 -6.70 -7.95 12.66
C TYR A 177 -8.12 -7.95 13.23
N ARG A 178 -9.15 -8.11 12.40
CA ARG A 178 -10.56 -8.11 12.82
C ARG A 178 -11.06 -9.52 13.06
N SER A 179 -12.24 -9.64 13.70
CA SER A 179 -12.94 -10.92 13.85
C SER A 179 -13.12 -11.61 12.50
N GLY A 180 -12.80 -12.89 12.42
CA GLY A 180 -12.81 -13.67 11.18
C GLY A 180 -11.60 -13.44 10.26
N GLY A 181 -10.63 -12.61 10.65
CA GLY A 181 -9.35 -12.47 9.95
C GLY A 181 -8.39 -13.63 10.24
N ASN A 182 -7.28 -13.68 9.49
CA ASN A 182 -6.24 -14.70 9.65
C ASN A 182 -4.88 -14.02 9.88
N ILE A 183 -4.56 -13.82 11.16
CA ILE A 183 -3.31 -13.18 11.60
C ILE A 183 -2.08 -13.96 11.15
N GLU A 184 -2.10 -15.28 11.22
CA GLU A 184 -0.94 -16.10 10.83
C GLU A 184 -0.62 -15.96 9.32
N LYS A 185 -1.67 -15.88 8.49
CA LYS A 185 -1.51 -15.61 7.06
C LYS A 185 -0.87 -14.24 6.82
N LEU A 186 -1.26 -13.23 7.60
CA LEU A 186 -0.71 -11.88 7.52
C LEU A 186 0.74 -11.82 8.01
N ILE A 187 1.08 -12.49 9.11
CA ILE A 187 2.44 -12.59 9.64
C ILE A 187 3.38 -13.17 8.58
N LYS A 188 3.01 -14.30 7.96
CA LYS A 188 3.81 -14.92 6.88
C LYS A 188 4.06 -13.96 5.71
N TRP A 189 3.07 -13.15 5.38
CA TRP A 189 3.21 -12.13 4.35
C TRP A 189 4.18 -11.02 4.80
N TYR A 190 4.03 -10.50 6.01
CA TYR A 190 4.93 -9.49 6.56
C TYR A 190 6.37 -9.99 6.63
N GLU A 191 6.61 -11.21 7.09
CA GLU A 191 7.95 -11.81 7.14
C GLU A 191 8.59 -11.87 5.76
N SER A 192 7.82 -12.30 4.75
CA SER A 192 8.33 -12.40 3.38
C SER A 192 8.75 -11.04 2.81
N ILE A 193 8.06 -9.95 3.18
CA ILE A 193 8.42 -8.60 2.78
C ILE A 193 9.60 -8.09 3.62
N PHE A 194 9.55 -8.29 4.94
CA PHE A 194 10.57 -7.80 5.85
C PHE A 194 11.94 -8.42 5.57
N ALA A 195 12.00 -9.67 5.14
CA ALA A 195 13.25 -10.31 4.70
C ALA A 195 13.94 -9.55 3.56
N GLY A 196 13.19 -8.92 2.68
CA GLY A 196 13.72 -8.07 1.62
C GLY A 196 13.96 -6.61 2.03
N TYR A 197 13.35 -6.16 3.14
CA TYR A 197 13.36 -4.76 3.61
C TYR A 197 13.48 -4.66 5.13
N PRO A 198 14.62 -5.10 5.71
CA PRO A 198 14.79 -5.22 7.17
C PRO A 198 14.88 -3.86 7.90
N HIS A 199 14.85 -2.75 7.18
CA HIS A 199 14.86 -1.39 7.73
C HIS A 199 13.48 -0.71 7.73
N ASP A 200 12.40 -1.46 7.47
CA ASP A 200 11.04 -0.94 7.52
C ASP A 200 10.49 -1.03 8.95
N ALA A 201 10.40 0.13 9.63
CA ALA A 201 9.90 0.19 11.01
C ALA A 201 8.40 -0.18 11.08
N SER A 202 7.58 0.21 10.10
CA SER A 202 6.15 -0.15 10.10
C SER A 202 5.95 -1.66 10.00
N MET A 203 6.80 -2.33 9.24
CA MET A 203 6.78 -3.79 9.11
C MET A 203 7.23 -4.48 10.40
N ALA A 204 8.31 -3.99 11.03
CA ALA A 204 8.77 -4.51 12.33
C ALA A 204 7.70 -4.35 13.42
N ALA A 205 7.04 -3.18 13.48
CA ALA A 205 5.93 -2.91 14.39
C ALA A 205 4.72 -3.83 14.14
N ALA A 206 4.38 -4.04 12.87
CA ALA A 206 3.27 -4.92 12.48
C ALA A 206 3.55 -6.39 12.82
N LEU A 207 4.79 -6.86 12.65
CA LEU A 207 5.21 -8.19 13.08
C LEU A 207 5.16 -8.33 14.60
N ALA A 208 5.63 -7.33 15.36
CA ALA A 208 5.51 -7.32 16.82
C ALA A 208 4.03 -7.42 17.26
N LYS A 209 3.12 -6.66 16.63
CA LYS A 209 1.68 -6.76 16.87
C LYS A 209 1.12 -8.14 16.53
N GLY A 210 1.45 -8.67 15.35
CA GLY A 210 0.96 -9.98 14.89
C GLY A 210 1.36 -11.09 15.85
N TYR A 211 2.61 -11.14 16.26
CA TYR A 211 3.11 -12.15 17.20
C TYR A 211 2.56 -12.00 18.62
N ARG A 212 2.27 -10.76 19.09
CA ARG A 212 1.53 -10.58 20.36
C ARG A 212 0.11 -11.16 20.27
N LEU A 213 -0.58 -10.91 19.17
CA LEU A 213 -1.96 -11.40 18.97
C LEU A 213 -2.03 -12.93 18.83
N THR A 214 -0.94 -13.59 18.45
CA THR A 214 -0.82 -15.05 18.40
C THR A 214 -0.13 -15.64 19.64
N HIS A 215 0.01 -14.86 20.73
CA HIS A 215 0.62 -15.27 22.00
C HIS A 215 2.08 -15.73 21.91
N GLN A 216 2.80 -15.35 20.87
CA GLN A 216 4.22 -15.65 20.68
C GLN A 216 5.08 -14.49 21.22
N THR A 217 5.07 -14.34 22.55
CA THR A 217 5.60 -13.17 23.28
C THR A 217 7.09 -12.92 23.02
N GLU A 218 7.92 -13.95 22.97
CA GLU A 218 9.36 -13.77 22.79
C GLU A 218 9.71 -13.30 21.37
N THR A 219 9.01 -13.86 20.37
CA THR A 219 9.16 -13.40 18.99
C THR A 219 8.66 -11.95 18.82
N ALA A 220 7.55 -11.61 19.48
CA ALA A 220 7.03 -10.24 19.49
C ALA A 220 8.05 -9.24 20.07
N LYS A 221 8.71 -9.59 21.19
CA LYS A 221 9.78 -8.78 21.79
C LYS A 221 10.96 -8.59 20.84
N THR A 222 11.36 -9.64 20.12
CA THR A 222 12.45 -9.55 19.13
C THR A 222 12.14 -8.53 18.03
N TYR A 223 10.91 -8.52 17.52
CA TYR A 223 10.50 -7.54 16.52
C TYR A 223 10.32 -6.14 17.10
N GLN A 224 9.88 -6.00 18.36
CA GLN A 224 9.88 -4.72 19.07
C GLN A 224 11.30 -4.15 19.20
N GLN A 225 12.27 -4.93 19.64
CA GLN A 225 13.68 -4.51 19.71
C GLN A 225 14.23 -4.12 18.33
N THR A 226 13.82 -4.84 17.28
CA THR A 226 14.18 -4.50 15.90
C THR A 226 13.59 -3.16 15.50
N PHE A 227 12.33 -2.90 15.84
CA PHE A 227 11.68 -1.61 15.63
C PHE A 227 12.43 -0.48 16.34
N ASP A 228 12.77 -0.64 17.62
CA ASP A 228 13.51 0.36 18.42
C ASP A 228 14.87 0.69 17.79
N LYS A 229 15.57 -0.34 17.30
CA LYS A 229 16.84 -0.17 16.60
C LYS A 229 16.69 0.62 15.30
N ILE A 230 15.68 0.32 14.49
CA ILE A 230 15.39 1.06 13.25
C ILE A 230 15.01 2.50 13.59
N LEU A 231 14.13 2.71 14.56
CA LEU A 231 13.66 4.02 14.96
C LEU A 231 14.81 4.90 15.47
N SER A 232 15.71 4.36 16.30
CA SER A 232 16.85 5.10 16.85
C SER A 232 17.86 5.52 15.78
N SER A 233 17.97 4.77 14.69
CA SER A 233 18.94 5.01 13.61
C SER A 233 18.38 5.82 12.43
N SER A 234 17.06 6.07 12.38
CA SER A 234 16.41 6.68 11.20
C SER A 234 15.58 7.91 11.55
N GLY A 235 16.08 9.09 11.19
CA GLY A 235 15.31 10.35 11.30
C GLY A 235 14.02 10.35 10.48
N TYR A 236 13.99 9.60 9.39
CA TYR A 236 12.76 9.38 8.62
C TYR A 236 11.68 8.70 9.44
N TRP A 237 11.99 7.56 10.08
CA TRP A 237 11.03 6.84 10.90
C TRP A 237 10.64 7.59 12.17
N GLN A 238 11.57 8.35 12.79
CA GLN A 238 11.27 9.26 13.90
C GLN A 238 10.24 10.31 13.52
N LYS A 239 10.30 10.84 12.29
CA LYS A 239 9.29 11.75 11.75
C LYS A 239 7.97 11.04 11.51
N ARG A 240 7.98 9.85 10.91
CA ARG A 240 6.76 9.08 10.59
C ARG A 240 5.98 8.64 11.83
N VAL A 241 6.62 8.22 12.89
CA VAL A 241 5.92 7.85 14.15
C VAL A 241 5.30 9.06 14.85
N LYS A 242 5.83 10.27 14.65
CA LYS A 242 5.17 11.50 15.12
C LYS A 242 3.90 11.82 14.34
N GLN A 243 3.87 11.50 13.05
CA GLN A 243 2.70 11.69 12.17
C GLN A 243 1.64 10.59 12.35
N PHE A 244 2.08 9.39 12.72
CA PHE A 244 1.26 8.21 12.92
C PHE A 244 1.66 7.49 14.23
N PRO A 245 1.20 8.00 15.40
CA PRO A 245 1.53 7.39 16.70
C PRO A 245 1.10 5.92 16.81
N GLU A 246 0.11 5.51 16.04
CA GLU A 246 -0.37 4.12 15.99
C GLU A 246 0.73 3.12 15.59
N ILE A 247 1.81 3.58 14.94
CA ILE A 247 2.97 2.73 14.65
C ILE A 247 3.69 2.32 15.95
N LEU A 248 3.76 3.23 16.94
CA LEU A 248 4.30 2.92 18.26
C LEU A 248 3.41 1.91 18.99
N GLU A 249 2.09 2.13 18.96
CA GLU A 249 1.12 1.19 19.55
C GLU A 249 1.23 -0.21 18.91
N MET A 250 1.43 -0.30 17.59
CA MET A 250 1.69 -1.56 16.92
C MET A 250 2.98 -2.22 17.42
N ALA A 251 4.01 -1.45 17.70
CA ALA A 251 5.25 -1.98 18.28
C ALA A 251 5.08 -2.43 19.75
N GLY A 252 4.07 -1.91 20.46
CA GLY A 252 3.81 -2.19 21.88
C GLY A 252 4.45 -1.17 22.83
N LEU A 253 4.58 0.05 22.34
CA LEU A 253 5.14 1.22 23.04
C LEU A 253 4.05 2.25 23.34
#